data_ecea13b1b31ff4065c56f8ad4ab7c819
#
_entry.id   ecea13b1b31ff4065c56f8ad4ab7c819
#
_cell.length_a   1.000
_cell.length_b   1.000
_cell.length_c   1.000
_cell.angle_alpha   90.00
_cell.angle_beta   90.00
_cell.angle_gamma   90.00
#
_symmetry.space_group_name_H-M   'P 1'
#
loop_
_entity.id
_entity.type
_entity.pdbx_description
1 polymer ?
#
loop_
_entity_poly.entity_id
_entity_poly.type
_entity_poly.pdbx_seq_one_letter_code
_entity_poly.pdbx_strand_id
1 'polypeptide(L)'
;MFQNADTQLFCGSVEEEIAFGPVQMGLSEAEIKKRTEDCLHLFGLEKLRNRPPYHLSGGEKRKVSLACILSLNPEVLILDEPLAGLDEKTQDMLVDFLQSFHKAGKTLITITHNRQLAETIGTRFACMNEEHELKMLSQY
;
A
#
# COMPACT_ATOMS: atom_id res chain seq x y z
N MET A 1 4.09 -6.67 4.30
CA MET A 1 3.49 -5.65 5.18
C MET A 1 3.11 -6.31 6.49
N PHE A 2 3.50 -5.76 7.64
CA PHE A 2 3.17 -6.36 8.94
C PHE A 2 1.68 -6.19 9.23
N GLN A 3 1.04 -7.18 9.86
CA GLN A 3 -0.37 -7.14 10.25
C GLN A 3 -0.69 -6.02 11.27
N ASN A 4 0.33 -5.54 11.99
CA ASN A 4 0.18 -4.48 12.98
C ASN A 4 0.92 -3.21 12.52
N ALA A 5 0.15 -2.20 12.11
CA ALA A 5 0.66 -0.89 11.68
C ALA A 5 1.40 -0.15 12.83
N ASP A 6 1.08 -0.43 14.09
CA ASP A 6 1.69 0.23 15.26
C ASP A 6 3.18 -0.08 15.42
N THR A 7 3.65 -1.22 14.92
CA THR A 7 5.05 -1.63 15.02
C THR A 7 5.92 -1.17 13.85
N GLN A 8 5.32 -0.55 12.84
CA GLN A 8 5.99 -0.17 11.60
C GLN A 8 6.31 1.33 11.53
N LEU A 9 5.61 2.18 12.28
CA LEU A 9 5.73 3.64 12.21
C LEU A 9 6.53 4.17 13.40
N PHE A 10 7.62 4.91 13.14
CA PHE A 10 8.59 5.33 14.16
C PHE A 10 9.13 6.76 14.00
N CYS A 11 8.86 7.46 12.88
CA CYS A 11 9.32 8.82 12.64
C CYS A 11 8.51 9.86 13.43
N GLY A 12 9.01 11.10 13.46
CA GLY A 12 8.37 12.21 14.18
C GLY A 12 7.11 12.75 13.53
N SER A 13 6.93 12.56 12.22
CA SER A 13 5.77 13.02 11.46
C SER A 13 5.40 12.04 10.34
N VAL A 14 4.17 12.15 9.84
CA VAL A 14 3.67 11.38 8.68
C VAL A 14 4.54 11.64 7.45
N GLU A 15 4.93 12.89 7.21
CA GLU A 15 5.78 13.25 6.08
C GLU A 15 7.15 12.57 6.15
N GLU A 16 7.81 12.62 7.31
CA GLU A 16 9.08 11.95 7.53
C GLU A 16 8.98 10.43 7.38
N GLU A 17 7.89 9.85 7.85
CA GLU A 17 7.62 8.42 7.74
C GLU A 17 7.54 7.98 6.28
N ILE A 18 6.78 8.71 5.44
CA ILE A 18 6.64 8.42 4.01
C ILE A 18 7.96 8.66 3.25
N ALA A 19 8.68 9.72 3.62
CA ALA A 19 9.95 10.09 2.99
C ALA A 19 11.11 9.16 3.39
N PHE A 20 11.00 8.45 4.52
CA PHE A 20 12.09 7.65 5.07
C PHE A 20 12.69 6.67 4.07
N GLY A 21 11.84 5.86 3.41
CA GLY A 21 12.29 4.90 2.42
C GLY A 21 13.03 5.53 1.23
N PRO A 22 12.42 6.51 0.54
CA PRO A 22 13.08 7.28 -0.53
C PRO A 22 14.42 7.92 -0.12
N VAL A 23 14.54 8.44 1.12
CA VAL A 23 15.80 8.97 1.67
C VAL A 23 16.83 7.86 1.78
N GLN A 24 16.47 6.69 2.33
CA GLN A 24 17.40 5.55 2.46
C GLN A 24 17.83 4.98 1.11
N MET A 25 17.03 5.15 0.07
CA MET A 25 17.41 4.80 -1.31
C MET A 25 18.40 5.79 -1.94
N GLY A 26 18.72 6.90 -1.27
CA GLY A 26 19.63 7.92 -1.77
C GLY A 26 19.09 8.72 -2.95
N LEU A 27 17.75 8.85 -3.05
CA LEU A 27 17.12 9.62 -4.10
C LEU A 27 17.39 11.12 -3.95
N SER A 28 17.26 11.89 -5.04
CA SER A 28 17.37 13.34 -4.98
C SER A 28 16.27 13.98 -4.14
N GLU A 29 16.51 15.12 -3.52
CA GLU A 29 15.52 15.86 -2.74
C GLU A 29 14.23 16.13 -3.53
N ALA A 30 14.38 16.46 -4.83
CA ALA A 30 13.24 16.70 -5.71
C ALA A 30 12.38 15.44 -5.89
N GLU A 31 13.00 14.27 -6.05
CA GLU A 31 12.30 12.98 -6.20
C GLU A 31 11.67 12.54 -4.88
N ILE A 32 12.38 12.70 -3.75
CA ILE A 32 11.84 12.42 -2.41
C ILE A 32 10.58 13.25 -2.18
N LYS A 33 10.68 14.57 -2.39
CA LYS A 33 9.55 15.48 -2.22
C LYS A 33 8.37 15.09 -3.09
N LYS A 34 8.62 14.82 -4.38
CA LYS A 34 7.57 14.42 -5.33
C LYS A 34 6.85 13.17 -4.86
N ARG A 35 7.58 12.10 -4.56
CA ARG A 35 6.99 10.82 -4.11
C ARG A 35 6.21 10.96 -2.82
N THR A 36 6.72 11.74 -1.89
CA THR A 36 6.05 12.03 -0.62
C THR A 36 4.73 12.78 -0.85
N GLU A 37 4.73 13.82 -1.66
CA GLU A 37 3.51 14.57 -2.00
C GLU A 37 2.48 13.70 -2.74
N ASP A 38 2.92 12.91 -3.72
CA ASP A 38 2.06 12.00 -4.47
C ASP A 38 1.37 10.99 -3.51
N CYS A 39 2.10 10.45 -2.54
CA CYS A 39 1.57 9.52 -1.55
C CYS A 39 0.64 10.22 -0.53
N LEU A 40 0.99 11.41 -0.04
CA LEU A 40 0.12 12.20 0.84
C LEU A 40 -1.21 12.49 0.15
N HIS A 41 -1.17 12.87 -1.12
CA HIS A 41 -2.38 13.16 -1.91
C HIS A 41 -3.20 11.90 -2.16
N LEU A 42 -2.57 10.80 -2.58
CA LEU A 42 -3.24 9.52 -2.86
C LEU A 42 -4.08 9.02 -1.68
N PHE A 43 -3.57 9.18 -0.46
CA PHE A 43 -4.25 8.69 0.76
C PHE A 43 -5.00 9.78 1.54
N GLY A 44 -5.04 11.03 1.05
CA GLY A 44 -5.69 12.15 1.72
C GLY A 44 -5.07 12.49 3.08
N LEU A 45 -3.75 12.41 3.16
CA LEU A 45 -2.97 12.60 4.39
C LEU A 45 -2.38 14.02 4.54
N GLU A 46 -2.67 14.96 3.63
CA GLU A 46 -2.05 16.29 3.59
C GLU A 46 -2.24 17.05 4.90
N LYS A 47 -3.43 16.94 5.52
CA LYS A 47 -3.74 17.60 6.80
C LYS A 47 -3.06 16.96 7.99
N LEU A 48 -2.56 15.75 7.81
CA LEU A 48 -1.90 14.96 8.85
C LEU A 48 -0.37 14.98 8.72
N ARG A 49 0.18 15.63 7.68
CA ARG A 49 1.61 15.57 7.32
C ARG A 49 2.56 15.80 8.49
N ASN A 50 2.25 16.80 9.33
CA ASN A 50 3.08 17.17 10.48
C ASN A 50 2.68 16.44 11.79
N ARG A 51 1.69 15.54 11.72
CA ARG A 51 1.22 14.82 12.91
C ARG A 51 2.10 13.61 13.18
N PRO A 52 2.49 13.37 14.44
CA PRO A 52 3.20 12.15 14.80
C PRO A 52 2.33 10.91 14.57
N PRO A 53 2.90 9.81 14.01
CA PRO A 53 2.14 8.60 13.69
C PRO A 53 1.40 7.96 14.89
N TYR A 54 1.94 8.08 16.10
CA TYR A 54 1.32 7.51 17.29
C TYR A 54 0.02 8.25 17.72
N HIS A 55 -0.25 9.45 17.17
CA HIS A 55 -1.52 10.18 17.37
C HIS A 55 -2.58 9.90 16.30
N LEU A 56 -2.32 8.98 15.38
CA LEU A 56 -3.23 8.61 14.31
C LEU A 56 -4.20 7.51 14.76
N SER A 57 -5.41 7.51 14.18
CA SER A 57 -6.32 6.37 14.25
C SER A 57 -5.77 5.15 13.51
N GLY A 58 -6.30 3.95 13.78
CA GLY A 58 -5.86 2.73 13.10
C GLY A 58 -5.98 2.78 11.58
N GLY A 59 -7.07 3.38 11.05
CA GLY A 59 -7.26 3.58 9.61
C GLY A 59 -6.23 4.57 9.02
N GLU A 60 -5.94 5.68 9.70
CA GLU A 60 -4.91 6.63 9.28
C GLU A 60 -3.51 5.98 9.30
N LYS A 61 -3.17 5.22 10.34
CA LYS A 61 -1.91 4.46 10.40
C LYS A 61 -1.79 3.48 9.23
N ARG A 62 -2.89 2.80 8.88
CA ARG A 62 -2.92 1.89 7.73
C ARG A 62 -2.63 2.62 6.43
N LYS A 63 -3.24 3.81 6.21
CA LYS A 63 -2.97 4.67 5.05
C LYS A 63 -1.50 5.10 4.98
N VAL A 64 -0.93 5.53 6.11
CA VAL A 64 0.50 5.90 6.19
C VAL A 64 1.40 4.72 5.87
N SER A 65 1.13 3.53 6.43
CA SER A 65 1.91 2.32 6.14
C SER A 65 1.89 1.94 4.65
N LEU A 66 0.75 2.07 3.99
CA LEU A 66 0.64 1.86 2.54
C LEU A 66 1.42 2.94 1.78
N ALA A 67 1.29 4.21 2.17
CA ALA A 67 2.02 5.32 1.57
C ALA A 67 3.54 5.12 1.64
N CYS A 68 4.08 4.65 2.78
CA CYS A 68 5.50 4.33 2.93
C CYS A 68 5.99 3.26 1.95
N ILE A 69 5.20 2.23 1.70
CA ILE A 69 5.56 1.18 0.75
C ILE A 69 5.49 1.69 -0.68
N LEU A 70 4.45 2.46 -1.02
CA LEU A 70 4.25 2.95 -2.38
C LEU A 70 5.24 4.05 -2.76
N SER A 71 5.72 4.85 -1.79
CA SER A 71 6.76 5.87 -2.02
C SER A 71 8.08 5.29 -2.53
N LEU A 72 8.37 4.01 -2.23
CA LEU A 72 9.52 3.28 -2.75
C LEU A 72 9.42 3.01 -4.25
N ASN A 73 8.22 3.03 -4.82
CA ASN A 73 7.94 2.69 -6.21
C ASN A 73 8.55 1.32 -6.64
N PRO A 74 8.27 0.24 -5.91
CA PRO A 74 8.93 -1.06 -6.11
C PRO A 74 8.57 -1.66 -7.48
N GLU A 75 9.41 -2.60 -7.97
CA GLU A 75 9.10 -3.41 -9.17
C GLU A 75 8.14 -4.56 -8.86
N VAL A 76 8.18 -5.06 -7.63
CA VAL A 76 7.29 -6.13 -7.12
C VAL A 76 6.62 -5.65 -5.85
N LEU A 77 5.30 -5.65 -5.84
CA LEU A 77 4.48 -5.26 -4.69
C LEU A 77 3.70 -6.47 -4.18
N ILE A 78 3.89 -6.80 -2.91
CA ILE A 78 3.19 -7.91 -2.24
C ILE A 78 2.29 -7.32 -1.15
N LEU A 79 0.99 -7.53 -1.26
CA LEU A 79 -0.01 -7.02 -0.35
C LEU A 79 -0.86 -8.15 0.24
N ASP A 80 -1.06 -8.08 1.55
CA ASP A 80 -1.93 -8.97 2.30
C ASP A 80 -3.12 -8.17 2.83
N GLU A 81 -4.33 -8.54 2.38
CA GLU A 81 -5.59 -7.85 2.66
C GLU A 81 -5.49 -6.32 2.54
N PRO A 82 -5.14 -5.78 1.36
CA PRO A 82 -4.81 -4.36 1.22
C PRO A 82 -5.96 -3.40 1.52
N LEU A 83 -7.21 -3.83 1.34
CA LEU A 83 -8.40 -3.00 1.57
C LEU A 83 -8.90 -3.01 3.02
N ALA A 84 -8.38 -3.92 3.86
CA ALA A 84 -8.86 -4.06 5.23
C ALA A 84 -8.63 -2.78 6.05
N GLY A 85 -9.67 -2.32 6.74
CA GLY A 85 -9.61 -1.13 7.61
C GLY A 85 -9.53 0.22 6.89
N LEU A 86 -9.70 0.25 5.57
CA LEU A 86 -9.80 1.48 4.78
C LEU A 86 -11.27 1.86 4.56
N ASP A 87 -11.56 3.16 4.51
CA ASP A 87 -12.85 3.69 4.06
C ASP A 87 -13.04 3.46 2.55
N GLU A 88 -14.29 3.41 2.10
CA GLU A 88 -14.69 3.09 0.72
C GLU A 88 -13.95 3.96 -0.32
N LYS A 89 -13.90 5.28 -0.10
CA LYS A 89 -13.19 6.19 -1.00
C LYS A 89 -11.71 5.84 -1.13
N THR A 90 -11.05 5.49 -0.02
CA THR A 90 -9.63 5.09 -0.03
C THR A 90 -9.44 3.73 -0.69
N GLN A 91 -10.40 2.80 -0.52
CA GLN A 91 -10.38 1.52 -1.22
C GLN A 91 -10.42 1.71 -2.73
N ASP A 92 -11.34 2.54 -3.25
CA ASP A 92 -11.46 2.83 -4.67
C ASP A 92 -10.15 3.43 -5.22
N MET A 93 -9.61 4.44 -4.54
CA MET A 93 -8.34 5.07 -4.94
C MET A 93 -7.17 4.08 -4.94
N LEU A 94 -7.11 3.16 -3.97
CA LEU A 94 -6.08 2.13 -3.93
C LEU A 94 -6.24 1.12 -5.06
N VAL A 95 -7.47 0.71 -5.38
CA VAL A 95 -7.75 -0.20 -6.52
C VAL A 95 -7.31 0.42 -7.83
N ASP A 96 -7.66 1.67 -8.09
CA ASP A 96 -7.24 2.42 -9.28
C ASP A 96 -5.71 2.53 -9.37
N PHE A 97 -5.05 2.79 -8.23
CA PHE A 97 -3.60 2.80 -8.17
C PHE A 97 -3.00 1.44 -8.51
N LEU A 98 -3.51 0.34 -7.93
CA LEU A 98 -3.00 -1.01 -8.18
C LEU A 98 -3.18 -1.44 -9.64
N GLN A 99 -4.29 -1.07 -10.28
CA GLN A 99 -4.49 -1.28 -11.71
C GLN A 99 -3.45 -0.50 -12.55
N SER A 100 -3.22 0.77 -12.19
CA SER A 100 -2.24 1.62 -12.87
C SER A 100 -0.82 1.09 -12.70
N PHE A 101 -0.49 0.61 -11.50
CA PHE A 101 0.78 -0.02 -11.15
C PHE A 101 1.03 -1.26 -12.03
N HIS A 102 0.03 -2.12 -12.19
CA HIS A 102 0.13 -3.30 -13.04
C HIS A 102 0.23 -2.93 -14.53
N LYS A 103 -0.56 -1.95 -15.01
CA LYS A 103 -0.48 -1.44 -16.40
C LYS A 103 0.88 -0.84 -16.74
N ALA A 104 1.60 -0.31 -15.74
CA ALA A 104 2.97 0.17 -15.89
C ALA A 104 4.02 -0.95 -16.03
N GLY A 105 3.59 -2.22 -16.10
CA GLY A 105 4.45 -3.39 -16.28
C GLY A 105 5.04 -3.95 -14.99
N LYS A 106 4.61 -3.47 -13.83
CA LYS A 106 5.09 -3.93 -12.52
C LYS A 106 4.35 -5.17 -12.05
N THR A 107 4.98 -5.92 -11.18
CA THR A 107 4.41 -7.17 -10.64
C THR A 107 3.65 -6.90 -9.35
N LEU A 108 2.40 -7.36 -9.31
CA LEU A 108 1.54 -7.29 -8.13
C LEU A 108 1.18 -8.70 -7.66
N ILE A 109 1.41 -8.98 -6.37
CA ILE A 109 0.96 -10.20 -5.70
C ILE A 109 0.02 -9.78 -4.58
N THR A 110 -1.24 -10.20 -4.65
CA THR A 110 -2.24 -9.84 -3.64
C THR A 110 -2.82 -11.09 -3.02
N ILE A 111 -2.81 -11.13 -1.70
CA ILE A 111 -3.52 -12.15 -0.90
C ILE A 111 -4.79 -11.48 -0.39
N THR A 112 -5.94 -12.03 -0.71
CA THR A 112 -7.22 -11.47 -0.29
C THR A 112 -8.34 -12.50 -0.32
N HIS A 113 -9.32 -12.33 0.56
CA HIS A 113 -10.62 -13.02 0.50
C HIS A 113 -11.69 -12.18 -0.20
N ASN A 114 -11.35 -10.93 -0.59
CA ASN A 114 -12.25 -10.04 -1.33
C ASN A 114 -12.26 -10.44 -2.81
N ARG A 115 -13.34 -11.12 -3.22
CA ARG A 115 -13.53 -11.60 -4.59
C ARG A 115 -13.53 -10.47 -5.61
N GLN A 116 -14.21 -9.36 -5.32
CA GLN A 116 -14.30 -8.21 -6.23
C GLN A 116 -12.91 -7.60 -6.50
N LEU A 117 -12.08 -7.46 -5.46
CA LEU A 117 -10.70 -7.00 -5.62
C LEU A 117 -9.92 -7.97 -6.51
N ALA A 118 -9.98 -9.27 -6.20
CA ALA A 118 -9.27 -10.28 -6.97
C ALA A 118 -9.64 -10.21 -8.46
N GLU A 119 -10.93 -10.20 -8.80
CA GLU A 119 -11.43 -10.12 -10.18
C GLU A 119 -11.01 -8.80 -10.88
N THR A 120 -10.93 -7.69 -10.12
CA THR A 120 -10.64 -6.36 -10.67
C THR A 120 -9.16 -6.18 -11.05
N ILE A 121 -8.23 -6.71 -10.24
CA ILE A 121 -6.79 -6.50 -10.44
C ILE A 121 -6.02 -7.76 -10.85
N GLY A 122 -6.62 -8.96 -10.67
CA GLY A 122 -5.95 -10.23 -10.91
C GLY A 122 -5.92 -10.61 -12.38
N THR A 123 -4.78 -11.14 -12.82
CA THR A 123 -4.61 -11.76 -14.16
C THR A 123 -4.34 -13.26 -14.05
N ARG A 124 -3.92 -13.72 -12.88
CA ARG A 124 -3.68 -15.13 -12.55
C ARG A 124 -4.13 -15.36 -11.11
N PHE A 125 -4.74 -16.51 -10.86
CA PHE A 125 -5.32 -16.81 -9.56
C PHE A 125 -4.76 -18.10 -9.01
N ALA A 126 -4.55 -18.12 -7.68
CA ALA A 126 -4.25 -19.32 -6.93
C ALA A 126 -5.12 -19.35 -5.67
N CYS A 127 -5.61 -20.52 -5.32
CA CYS A 127 -6.35 -20.75 -4.08
C CYS A 127 -5.52 -21.64 -3.15
N MET A 128 -5.50 -21.30 -1.88
CA MET A 128 -4.91 -22.15 -0.84
C MET A 128 -6.03 -23.03 -0.25
N ASN A 129 -5.81 -24.35 -0.24
CA ASN A 129 -6.75 -25.29 0.36
C ASN A 129 -6.51 -25.44 1.88
N GLU A 130 -7.35 -26.24 2.54
CA GLU A 130 -7.22 -26.53 3.99
C GLU A 130 -5.91 -27.24 4.37
N GLU A 131 -5.29 -27.91 3.42
CA GLU A 131 -4.00 -28.62 3.57
C GLU A 131 -2.80 -27.69 3.30
N HIS A 132 -3.03 -26.37 3.16
CA HIS A 132 -2.04 -25.34 2.85
C HIS A 132 -1.32 -25.53 1.49
N GLU A 133 -1.96 -26.20 0.54
CA GLU A 133 -1.45 -26.34 -0.82
C GLU A 133 -2.04 -25.26 -1.73
N LEU A 134 -1.19 -24.68 -2.58
CA LEU A 134 -1.61 -23.71 -3.61
C LEU A 134 -2.06 -24.44 -4.88
N LYS A 135 -3.29 -24.16 -5.32
CA LYS A 135 -3.83 -24.63 -6.59
C LYS A 135 -4.05 -23.45 -7.52
N MET A 136 -3.44 -23.52 -8.72
CA MET A 136 -3.70 -22.53 -9.77
C MET A 136 -5.12 -22.71 -10.30
N LEU A 137 -5.84 -21.59 -10.43
CA LEU A 137 -7.18 -21.57 -10.99
C LEU A 137 -7.12 -21.07 -12.43
N SER A 138 -7.93 -21.64 -13.31
CA SER A 138 -8.09 -21.18 -14.69
C SER A 138 -8.93 -19.89 -14.76
N GLN A 139 -9.84 -19.70 -13.79
CA GLN A 139 -10.67 -18.50 -13.58
C GLN A 139 -10.95 -18.35 -12.08
N TYR A 140 -11.33 -17.15 -11.66
CA TYR A 140 -11.74 -16.89 -10.27
C TYR A 140 -13.24 -17.15 -10.09
#